data_461c2691ac3b4e07013b98a622ed0bdf
#
_entry.id   461c2691ac3b4e07013b98a622ed0bdf
#
_cell.length_a   1.000
_cell.length_b   1.000
_cell.length_c   1.000
_cell.angle_alpha   90.00
_cell.angle_beta   90.00
_cell.angle_gamma   90.00
#
_symmetry.space_group_name_H-M   'P 1'
#
loop_
_entity.id
_entity.type
_entity.pdbx_description
1 polymer ?
#
loop_
_entity_poly.entity_id
_entity_poly.type
_entity_poly.pdbx_seq_one_letter_code
_entity_poly.pdbx_strand_id
1 'polypeptide(L)'
;MAKTHRPILVLANLITAVFMALCGTFAFAQTTAGTAVGIAKIVTGDVRVFDTQGERALKSGDAVFENTRLVAAKQSSASVVLRDGTTLVLSESSQFNVEKFTFDATTQNGSILVNLLQGSMRMLTGLIAKINPEAIQVKTKTLSVGIRGTDFIVDTEDKL
;
A
#
# COMPACT_ATOMS: atom_id res chain seq x y z
N MET A 1 -51.03 26.87 -51.88
CA MET A 1 -50.87 27.45 -50.53
C MET A 1 -50.45 26.33 -49.58
N ALA A 2 -49.18 26.28 -49.22
CA ALA A 2 -48.70 25.59 -48.05
C ALA A 2 -47.18 25.90 -47.88
N LYS A 3 -46.93 26.82 -47.04
CA LYS A 3 -45.52 27.14 -46.59
C LYS A 3 -45.54 27.33 -45.11
N THR A 4 -44.57 26.75 -44.42
CA THR A 4 -44.14 27.10 -43.08
C THR A 4 -44.28 25.98 -42.04
N HIS A 5 -43.37 24.98 -42.12
CA HIS A 5 -43.00 24.18 -40.92
C HIS A 5 -41.52 23.75 -40.90
N ARG A 6 -40.64 24.41 -41.67
CA ARG A 6 -39.21 24.06 -41.72
C ARG A 6 -38.31 24.68 -40.63
N PRO A 7 -38.63 25.81 -39.98
CA PRO A 7 -37.70 26.37 -38.99
C PRO A 7 -37.69 25.63 -37.63
N ILE A 8 -38.80 24.98 -37.24
CA ILE A 8 -38.91 24.33 -35.94
C ILE A 8 -38.07 23.03 -35.87
N LEU A 9 -37.99 22.29 -36.98
CA LEU A 9 -37.19 21.07 -37.07
C LEU A 9 -35.67 21.33 -37.02
N VAL A 10 -35.22 22.45 -37.57
CA VAL A 10 -33.81 22.84 -37.56
C VAL A 10 -33.40 23.28 -36.15
N LEU A 11 -34.28 24.00 -35.44
CA LEU A 11 -34.00 24.43 -34.07
C LEU A 11 -33.96 23.26 -33.07
N ALA A 12 -34.85 22.25 -33.26
CA ALA A 12 -34.86 21.04 -32.43
C ALA A 12 -33.58 20.20 -32.60
N ASN A 13 -33.07 20.08 -33.83
CA ASN A 13 -31.82 19.35 -34.08
C ASN A 13 -30.57 20.09 -33.54
N LEU A 14 -30.58 21.43 -33.51
CA LEU A 14 -29.48 22.22 -32.97
C LEU A 14 -29.39 22.07 -31.44
N ILE A 15 -30.50 22.04 -30.74
CA ILE A 15 -30.59 21.87 -29.29
C ILE A 15 -30.13 20.46 -28.87
N THR A 16 -30.50 19.42 -29.66
CA THR A 16 -30.08 18.05 -29.39
C THR A 16 -28.56 17.86 -29.59
N ALA A 17 -27.99 18.53 -30.59
CA ALA A 17 -26.54 18.48 -30.84
C ALA A 17 -25.70 19.19 -29.74
N VAL A 18 -26.22 20.30 -29.20
CA VAL A 18 -25.57 21.03 -28.10
C VAL A 18 -25.64 20.25 -26.79
N PHE A 19 -26.75 19.53 -26.53
CA PHE A 19 -26.89 18.72 -25.32
C PHE A 19 -25.98 17.47 -25.34
N MET A 20 -25.69 16.91 -26.51
CA MET A 20 -24.82 15.76 -26.70
C MET A 20 -23.32 16.14 -26.60
N ALA A 21 -22.95 17.40 -26.88
CA ALA A 21 -21.59 17.90 -26.76
C ALA A 21 -21.21 18.25 -25.29
N LEU A 22 -22.19 18.39 -24.40
CA LEU A 22 -21.96 18.71 -22.99
C LEU A 22 -21.86 17.47 -22.09
N CYS A 23 -22.07 16.25 -22.64
CA CYS A 23 -21.66 14.99 -21.99
C CYS A 23 -20.13 14.87 -22.09
N GLY A 24 -19.45 15.82 -21.45
CA GLY A 24 -18.00 15.81 -21.32
C GLY A 24 -17.55 14.47 -20.75
N THR A 25 -16.66 13.83 -21.46
CA THR A 25 -15.93 12.64 -21.04
C THR A 25 -15.33 12.90 -19.66
N PHE A 26 -16.01 12.41 -18.61
CA PHE A 26 -15.35 12.19 -17.33
C PHE A 26 -14.30 11.11 -17.60
N ALA A 27 -13.10 11.53 -18.01
CA ALA A 27 -11.93 10.71 -18.00
C ALA A 27 -11.67 10.37 -16.52
N PHE A 28 -12.14 9.21 -16.06
CA PHE A 28 -11.65 8.62 -14.83
C PHE A 28 -10.16 8.39 -15.05
N ALA A 29 -9.35 9.27 -14.49
CA ALA A 29 -7.92 9.01 -14.36
C ALA A 29 -7.81 7.72 -13.54
N GLN A 30 -7.57 6.60 -14.21
CA GLN A 30 -7.17 5.36 -13.55
C GLN A 30 -5.79 5.64 -12.96
N THR A 31 -5.79 6.06 -11.71
CA THR A 31 -4.56 6.02 -10.90
C THR A 31 -4.14 4.56 -10.89
N THR A 32 -3.03 4.24 -11.52
CA THR A 32 -2.38 2.94 -11.41
C THR A 32 -1.92 2.80 -9.96
N ALA A 33 -2.85 2.43 -9.09
CA ALA A 33 -2.52 2.04 -7.74
C ALA A 33 -1.63 0.80 -7.86
N GLY A 34 -0.39 0.90 -7.42
CA GLY A 34 0.52 -0.24 -7.35
C GLY A 34 -0.18 -1.41 -6.64
N THR A 35 0.25 -2.62 -6.92
CA THR A 35 -0.31 -3.80 -6.25
C THR A 35 -0.02 -3.72 -4.75
N ALA A 36 -1.06 -3.79 -3.92
CA ALA A 36 -0.90 -3.82 -2.48
C ALA A 36 -0.04 -5.04 -2.06
N VAL A 37 0.94 -4.81 -1.21
CA VAL A 37 1.80 -5.87 -0.66
C VAL A 37 1.14 -6.57 0.52
N GLY A 38 0.21 -5.90 1.20
CA GLY A 38 -0.50 -6.41 2.37
C GLY A 38 -1.58 -5.45 2.86
N ILE A 39 -2.09 -5.74 4.04
CA ILE A 39 -3.10 -4.92 4.74
C ILE A 39 -2.70 -4.69 6.19
N ALA A 40 -3.04 -3.52 6.73
CA ALA A 40 -2.97 -3.25 8.16
C ALA A 40 -4.07 -4.02 8.87
N LYS A 41 -3.71 -4.97 9.72
CA LYS A 41 -4.67 -5.85 10.42
C LYS A 41 -5.17 -5.20 11.72
N ILE A 42 -4.24 -4.73 12.53
CA ILE A 42 -4.51 -4.10 13.82
C ILE A 42 -3.71 -2.80 13.86
N VAL A 43 -4.34 -1.73 14.30
CA VAL A 43 -3.70 -0.44 14.52
C VAL A 43 -4.14 0.08 15.88
N THR A 44 -3.20 0.44 16.73
CA THR A 44 -3.42 0.97 18.07
C THR A 44 -2.69 2.29 18.21
N GLY A 45 -3.36 3.30 18.72
CA GLY A 45 -2.78 4.63 18.92
C GLY A 45 -2.60 5.43 17.63
N ASP A 46 -1.60 6.29 17.58
CA ASP A 46 -1.26 7.13 16.42
C ASP A 46 -0.20 6.45 15.57
N VAL A 47 -0.62 5.91 14.45
CA VAL A 47 0.26 5.33 13.42
C VAL A 47 0.04 6.07 12.11
N ARG A 48 1.12 6.56 11.52
CA ARG A 48 1.13 7.34 10.29
C ARG A 48 1.69 6.56 9.11
N VAL A 49 1.11 6.82 7.96
CA VAL A 49 1.56 6.33 6.65
C VAL A 49 2.13 7.50 5.87
N PHE A 50 3.29 7.28 5.28
CA PHE A 50 3.93 8.19 4.34
C PHE A 50 4.12 7.47 3.01
N ASP A 51 3.43 7.91 1.99
CA ASP A 51 3.48 7.37 0.63
C ASP A 51 3.53 8.50 -0.41
N THR A 52 3.37 8.18 -1.68
CA THR A 52 3.38 9.17 -2.77
C THR A 52 2.20 10.13 -2.74
N GLN A 53 1.17 9.84 -1.97
CA GLN A 53 -0.01 10.69 -1.79
C GLN A 53 0.13 11.63 -0.58
N GLY A 54 1.19 11.48 0.20
CA GLY A 54 1.48 12.28 1.37
C GLY A 54 1.36 11.53 2.69
N GLU A 55 1.14 12.27 3.77
CA GLU A 55 0.97 11.75 5.12
C GLU A 55 -0.51 11.54 5.45
N ARG A 56 -0.84 10.38 6.01
CA ARG A 56 -2.19 10.09 6.53
C ARG A 56 -2.13 9.15 7.74
N ALA A 57 -3.20 9.14 8.54
CA ALA A 57 -3.36 8.15 9.60
C ALA A 57 -3.60 6.76 9.01
N LEU A 58 -2.93 5.74 9.55
CA LEU A 58 -3.17 4.34 9.22
C LEU A 58 -4.40 3.84 9.96
N LYS A 59 -5.25 3.10 9.27
CA LYS A 59 -6.43 2.44 9.86
C LYS A 59 -6.40 0.94 9.60
N SER A 60 -7.04 0.17 10.46
CA SER A 60 -7.25 -1.26 10.21
C SER A 60 -8.04 -1.46 8.90
N GLY A 61 -7.56 -2.37 8.05
CA GLY A 61 -8.08 -2.61 6.71
C GLY A 61 -7.39 -1.81 5.60
N ASP A 62 -6.57 -0.81 5.92
CA ASP A 62 -5.85 -0.04 4.92
C ASP A 62 -4.85 -0.92 4.17
N ALA A 63 -4.80 -0.74 2.84
CA ALA A 63 -3.81 -1.37 1.99
C ALA A 63 -2.43 -0.75 2.21
N VAL A 64 -1.40 -1.60 2.24
CA VAL A 64 0.01 -1.21 2.32
C VAL A 64 0.66 -1.54 0.99
N PHE A 65 1.47 -0.62 0.47
CA PHE A 65 2.15 -0.73 -0.82
C PHE A 65 3.67 -0.76 -0.63
N GLU A 66 4.40 -1.12 -1.69
CA GLU A 66 5.87 -0.99 -1.68
C GLU A 66 6.27 0.48 -1.45
N ASN A 67 7.39 0.67 -0.78
CA ASN A 67 7.96 1.96 -0.40
C ASN A 67 7.04 2.84 0.47
N THR A 68 5.94 2.28 0.99
CA THR A 68 5.14 2.94 2.01
C THR A 68 5.86 2.87 3.35
N ARG A 69 6.13 4.04 3.95
CA ARG A 69 6.73 4.12 5.28
C ARG A 69 5.63 4.21 6.33
N LEU A 70 5.72 3.33 7.32
CA LEU A 70 4.86 3.30 8.50
C LEU A 70 5.63 3.82 9.71
N VAL A 71 5.00 4.70 10.48
CA VAL A 71 5.58 5.32 11.68
C VAL A 71 4.58 5.19 12.82
N ALA A 72 4.98 4.51 13.89
CA ALA A 72 4.22 4.42 15.13
C ALA A 72 4.77 5.43 16.15
N ALA A 73 3.89 6.24 16.72
CA ALA A 73 4.22 7.14 17.81
C ALA A 73 4.44 6.37 19.13
N LYS A 74 4.71 7.08 20.22
CA LYS A 74 4.76 6.48 21.57
C LYS A 74 3.41 5.85 21.90
N GLN A 75 3.41 4.73 22.62
CA GLN A 75 2.21 3.97 23.01
C GLN A 75 1.33 3.55 21.82
N SER A 76 1.92 3.41 20.64
CA SER A 76 1.24 3.04 19.41
C SER A 76 1.87 1.82 18.78
N SER A 77 1.10 1.05 18.04
CA SER A 77 1.57 -0.14 17.34
C SER A 77 0.72 -0.44 16.12
N ALA A 78 1.29 -1.17 15.17
CA ALA A 78 0.53 -1.67 14.03
C ALA A 78 0.97 -3.09 13.67
N SER A 79 0.02 -3.89 13.21
CA SER A 79 0.27 -5.20 12.63
C SER A 79 -0.15 -5.17 11.16
N VAL A 80 0.78 -5.50 10.27
CA VAL A 80 0.57 -5.60 8.82
C VAL A 80 0.71 -7.04 8.40
N VAL A 81 -0.26 -7.56 7.66
CA VAL A 81 -0.21 -8.91 7.09
C VAL A 81 0.04 -8.78 5.60
N LEU A 82 1.15 -9.34 5.13
CA LEU A 82 1.51 -9.40 3.71
C LEU A 82 0.75 -10.51 2.99
N ARG A 83 0.73 -10.47 1.66
CA ARG A 83 -0.03 -11.43 0.84
C ARG A 83 0.45 -12.88 0.97
N ASP A 84 1.68 -13.13 1.36
CA ASP A 84 2.22 -14.46 1.65
C ASP A 84 1.91 -14.97 3.07
N GLY A 85 1.20 -14.17 3.88
CA GLY A 85 0.89 -14.43 5.27
C GLY A 85 1.97 -13.99 6.26
N THR A 86 3.08 -13.41 5.80
CA THR A 86 4.07 -12.78 6.70
C THR A 86 3.40 -11.66 7.49
N THR A 87 3.60 -11.65 8.79
CA THR A 87 3.08 -10.62 9.68
C THR A 87 4.21 -9.76 10.21
N LEU A 88 4.11 -8.46 9.99
CA LEU A 88 5.02 -7.44 10.51
C LEU A 88 4.33 -6.70 11.64
N VAL A 89 4.91 -6.69 12.83
CA VAL A 89 4.39 -5.93 13.98
C VAL A 89 5.36 -4.80 14.28
N LEU A 90 4.88 -3.59 14.10
CA LEU A 90 5.58 -2.35 14.41
C LEU A 90 5.34 -2.00 15.87
N SER A 91 6.39 -1.85 16.65
CA SER A 91 6.35 -1.43 18.04
C SER A 91 6.22 0.09 18.16
N GLU A 92 6.03 0.60 19.37
CA GLU A 92 6.00 2.04 19.62
C GLU A 92 7.34 2.73 19.23
N SER A 93 7.28 4.00 18.92
CA SER A 93 8.44 4.83 18.54
C SER A 93 9.30 4.21 17.42
N SER A 94 8.68 3.44 16.55
CA SER A 94 9.36 2.69 15.50
C SER A 94 8.86 3.08 14.12
N GLN A 95 9.71 2.85 13.12
CA GLN A 95 9.37 3.09 11.73
C GLN A 95 10.03 2.10 10.79
N PHE A 96 9.27 1.57 9.85
CA PHE A 96 9.77 0.73 8.77
C PHE A 96 9.10 1.03 7.44
N ASN A 97 9.67 0.52 6.35
CA ASN A 97 8.99 0.40 5.06
C ASN A 97 9.22 -0.99 4.46
N VAL A 98 8.25 -1.46 3.69
CA VAL A 98 8.42 -2.63 2.80
C VAL A 98 9.05 -2.13 1.51
N GLU A 99 10.36 -2.32 1.35
CA GLU A 99 11.11 -1.80 0.21
C GLU A 99 10.81 -2.60 -1.06
N LYS A 100 10.69 -3.94 -0.90
CA LYS A 100 10.36 -4.85 -2.00
C LYS A 100 9.50 -6.00 -1.51
N PHE A 101 8.50 -6.36 -2.29
CA PHE A 101 7.67 -7.52 -2.07
C PHE A 101 7.26 -8.16 -3.38
N THR A 102 7.66 -9.40 -3.60
CA THR A 102 7.16 -10.23 -4.69
C THR A 102 6.57 -11.50 -4.13
N PHE A 103 5.45 -11.96 -4.67
CA PHE A 103 4.83 -13.20 -4.26
C PHE A 103 3.97 -13.77 -5.39
N ASP A 104 4.26 -15.00 -5.77
CA ASP A 104 3.46 -15.80 -6.68
C ASP A 104 2.66 -16.81 -5.84
N ALA A 105 1.34 -16.69 -5.85
CA ALA A 105 0.46 -17.54 -5.05
C ALA A 105 0.42 -19.01 -5.52
N THR A 106 0.76 -19.28 -6.79
CA THR A 106 0.75 -20.64 -7.36
C THR A 106 1.99 -21.40 -6.95
N THR A 107 3.16 -20.79 -7.09
CA THR A 107 4.45 -21.42 -6.79
C THR A 107 4.91 -21.17 -5.36
N GLN A 108 4.26 -20.22 -4.65
CA GLN A 108 4.64 -19.71 -3.33
C GLN A 108 6.06 -19.10 -3.30
N ASN A 109 6.66 -18.88 -4.46
CA ASN A 109 7.93 -18.18 -4.58
C ASN A 109 7.76 -16.68 -4.41
N GLY A 110 8.81 -16.03 -3.91
CA GLY A 110 8.80 -14.60 -3.74
C GLY A 110 10.02 -14.08 -3.03
N SER A 111 10.00 -12.80 -2.70
CA SER A 111 11.03 -12.15 -1.90
C SER A 111 10.46 -11.02 -1.07
N ILE A 112 11.02 -10.82 0.11
CA ILE A 112 10.66 -9.74 1.03
C ILE A 112 11.92 -8.98 1.39
N LEU A 113 11.86 -7.66 1.25
CA LEU A 113 12.87 -6.75 1.74
C LEU A 113 12.17 -5.68 2.58
N VAL A 114 12.41 -5.72 3.88
CA VAL A 114 11.91 -4.73 4.83
C VAL A 114 13.08 -3.88 5.31
N ASN A 115 12.87 -2.58 5.39
CA ASN A 115 13.85 -1.65 5.92
C ASN A 115 13.32 -1.08 7.25
N LEU A 116 13.91 -1.49 8.37
CA LEU A 116 13.65 -0.95 9.69
C LEU A 116 14.50 0.30 9.89
N LEU A 117 13.87 1.45 9.86
CA LEU A 117 14.54 2.76 9.93
C LEU A 117 14.86 3.17 11.36
N GLN A 118 13.99 2.78 12.31
CA GLN A 118 14.13 3.10 13.73
C GLN A 118 13.28 2.17 14.58
N GLY A 119 13.72 1.92 15.83
CA GLY A 119 12.97 1.21 16.85
C GLY A 119 12.94 -0.29 16.63
N SER A 120 11.82 -0.94 16.95
CA SER A 120 11.70 -2.38 17.00
C SER A 120 10.55 -2.89 16.13
N MET A 121 10.78 -4.02 15.46
CA MET A 121 9.81 -4.72 14.65
C MET A 121 9.91 -6.22 14.90
N ARG A 122 8.75 -6.87 15.10
CA ARG A 122 8.64 -8.34 15.10
C ARG A 122 8.14 -8.80 13.74
N MET A 123 8.75 -9.85 13.22
CA MET A 123 8.32 -10.50 11.98
C MET A 123 8.00 -11.97 12.24
N LEU A 124 6.78 -12.37 11.84
CA LEU A 124 6.39 -13.77 11.75
C LEU A 124 6.32 -14.11 10.27
N THR A 125 7.21 -15.00 9.82
CA THR A 125 7.35 -15.32 8.40
C THR A 125 6.22 -16.20 7.87
N GLY A 126 5.81 -15.94 6.62
CA GLY A 126 4.74 -16.64 5.92
C GLY A 126 5.21 -17.74 4.98
N LEU A 127 4.55 -17.84 3.82
CA LEU A 127 4.77 -18.91 2.84
C LEU A 127 6.13 -18.80 2.14
N ILE A 128 6.61 -17.60 1.85
CA ILE A 128 7.91 -17.41 1.17
C ILE A 128 9.04 -18.05 1.97
N ALA A 129 9.04 -17.89 3.30
CA ALA A 129 10.08 -18.46 4.16
C ALA A 129 10.09 -20.00 4.17
N LYS A 130 8.96 -20.63 3.92
CA LYS A 130 8.85 -22.11 3.86
C LYS A 130 9.53 -22.67 2.62
N ILE A 131 9.50 -21.93 1.52
CA ILE A 131 10.06 -22.34 0.23
C ILE A 131 11.51 -21.86 0.10
N ASN A 132 11.75 -20.58 0.42
CA ASN A 132 13.05 -19.94 0.30
C ASN A 132 13.29 -18.96 1.45
N PRO A 133 13.79 -19.41 2.60
CA PRO A 133 14.03 -18.53 3.74
C PRO A 133 15.06 -17.43 3.44
N GLU A 134 16.00 -17.68 2.52
CA GLU A 134 17.04 -16.69 2.14
C GLU A 134 16.46 -15.51 1.31
N ALA A 135 15.24 -15.64 0.79
CA ALA A 135 14.55 -14.57 0.07
C ALA A 135 13.96 -13.50 1.01
N ILE A 136 14.08 -13.68 2.34
CA ILE A 136 13.63 -12.70 3.32
C ILE A 136 14.82 -11.97 3.90
N GLN A 137 14.82 -10.66 3.75
CA GLN A 137 15.87 -9.78 4.26
C GLN A 137 15.27 -8.62 5.05
N VAL A 138 15.91 -8.29 6.16
CA VAL A 138 15.66 -7.06 6.90
C VAL A 138 16.91 -6.22 6.89
N LYS A 139 16.76 -4.98 6.43
CA LYS A 139 17.80 -3.96 6.50
C LYS A 139 17.54 -3.03 7.68
N THR A 140 18.61 -2.55 8.25
CA THR A 140 18.64 -1.41 9.18
C THR A 140 19.63 -0.38 8.64
N LYS A 141 19.79 0.74 9.31
CA LYS A 141 20.80 1.76 8.93
C LYS A 141 22.24 1.20 8.87
N THR A 142 22.53 0.18 9.65
CA THR A 142 23.90 -0.33 9.86
C THR A 142 24.10 -1.77 9.40
N LEU A 143 23.03 -2.54 9.26
CA LEU A 143 23.06 -3.98 8.99
C LEU A 143 22.07 -4.37 7.90
N SER A 144 22.42 -5.45 7.19
CA SER A 144 21.49 -6.20 6.37
C SER A 144 21.53 -7.66 6.82
N VAL A 145 20.40 -8.19 7.24
CA VAL A 145 20.29 -9.53 7.82
C VAL A 145 19.40 -10.39 6.95
N GLY A 146 19.95 -11.52 6.49
CA GLY A 146 19.14 -12.60 5.92
C GLY A 146 18.53 -13.41 7.07
N ILE A 147 17.25 -13.75 6.96
CA ILE A 147 16.50 -14.35 8.04
C ILE A 147 16.29 -15.84 7.80
N ARG A 148 16.72 -16.64 8.78
CA ARG A 148 16.36 -18.06 8.89
C ARG A 148 15.61 -18.25 10.20
N GLY A 149 14.29 -18.32 10.14
CA GLY A 149 13.44 -18.49 11.32
C GLY A 149 12.00 -18.11 11.02
N THR A 150 11.09 -18.50 11.90
CA THR A 150 9.65 -18.27 11.71
C THR A 150 9.16 -17.07 12.53
N ASP A 151 9.86 -16.68 13.56
CA ASP A 151 9.48 -15.59 14.47
C ASP A 151 10.74 -14.96 15.06
N PHE A 152 10.92 -13.66 14.84
CA PHE A 152 12.09 -12.92 15.33
C PHE A 152 11.76 -11.44 15.53
N ILE A 153 12.58 -10.80 16.35
CA ILE A 153 12.51 -9.35 16.60
C ILE A 153 13.81 -8.74 16.10
N VAL A 154 13.68 -7.64 15.37
CA VAL A 154 14.80 -6.77 15.00
C VAL A 154 14.64 -5.46 15.75
N ASP A 155 15.68 -5.02 16.39
CA ASP A 155 15.73 -3.77 17.12
C ASP A 155 16.90 -2.92 16.62
N THR A 156 16.65 -1.63 16.41
CA THR A 156 17.70 -0.65 16.14
C THR A 156 17.85 0.21 17.37
N GLU A 157 18.89 -0.07 18.17
CA GLU A 157 19.25 0.84 19.26
C GLU A 157 19.68 2.19 18.67
N ASP A 158 18.82 3.19 18.74
CA ASP A 158 19.24 4.58 18.64
C ASP A 158 19.93 4.92 19.96
N LYS A 159 21.24 4.69 20.03
CA LYS A 159 22.04 5.30 21.10
C LYS A 159 22.05 6.80 20.84
N LEU A 160 21.26 7.51 21.63
CA LEU A 160 21.39 8.95 21.83
C LEU A 160 22.70 9.24 22.54
#